data_b27d4af40fc8bc1b72f7c09b8600a9be
#
_entry.id   b27d4af40fc8bc1b72f7c09b8600a9be
#
_cell.length_a   1.000
_cell.length_b   1.000
_cell.length_c   1.000
_cell.angle_alpha   90.00
_cell.angle_beta   90.00
_cell.angle_gamma   90.00
#
_symmetry.space_group_name_H-M   'P 1'
#
loop_
_entity.id
_entity.type
_entity.pdbx_description
1 polymer ?
#
loop_
_entity_poly.entity_id
_entity_poly.type
_entity_poly.pdbx_seq_one_letter_code
_entity_poly.pdbx_strand_id
1 'polypeptide(L)'
;RIATYFRHLHINEQSGETSIEAEILGLRIGDAALISCPAEALTEIGLSVKKQSPLAKTYMAAYSNGYMHYGAPAKDYPAGGYEVTECFLAPEWEKIYLDTAQKILASLSRQDNT
;
A
#
# COMPACT_ATOMS: atom_id res chain seq x y z
N ARG A 1 17.85 14.01 3.25
CA ARG A 1 17.63 12.57 2.99
C ARG A 1 18.33 11.70 4.02
N ILE A 2 19.63 11.83 4.20
CA ILE A 2 20.40 11.04 5.18
C ILE A 2 19.86 11.27 6.60
N ALA A 3 19.60 12.51 6.97
CA ALA A 3 19.07 12.85 8.29
C ALA A 3 17.69 12.20 8.54
N THR A 4 16.84 12.17 7.53
CA THR A 4 15.53 11.51 7.62
C THR A 4 15.70 10.01 7.84
N TYR A 5 16.57 9.38 7.04
CA TYR A 5 16.89 7.96 7.18
C TYR A 5 17.36 7.60 8.59
N PHE A 6 18.34 8.33 9.13
CA PHE A 6 18.83 8.09 10.48
C PHE A 6 17.78 8.33 11.55
N ARG A 7 16.89 9.31 11.34
CA ARG A 7 15.77 9.54 12.25
C ARG A 7 14.85 8.33 12.30
N HIS A 8 14.55 7.72 11.16
CA HIS A 8 13.71 6.52 11.10
C HIS A 8 14.34 5.34 11.78
N LEU A 9 15.63 5.10 11.54
CA LEU A 9 16.38 4.05 12.24
C LEU A 9 16.32 4.25 13.75
N HIS A 10 16.55 5.46 14.21
CA HIS A 10 16.54 5.79 15.65
C HIS A 10 15.17 5.56 16.28
N ILE A 11 14.09 5.97 15.61
CA ILE A 11 12.72 5.72 16.08
C ILE A 11 12.45 4.22 16.17
N ASN A 12 12.82 3.47 15.14
CA ASN A 12 12.63 2.02 15.14
C ASN A 12 13.42 1.33 16.24
N GLU A 13 14.65 1.75 16.47
CA GLU A 13 15.48 1.22 17.56
C GLU A 13 14.87 1.51 18.93
N GLN A 14 14.33 2.71 19.14
CA GLN A 14 13.69 3.09 20.40
C GLN A 14 12.37 2.36 20.67
N SER A 15 11.56 2.17 19.63
CA SER A 15 10.27 1.50 19.75
C SER A 15 10.41 0.00 19.94
N GLY A 16 11.49 -0.60 19.45
CA GLY A 16 11.67 -2.05 19.42
C GLY A 16 10.72 -2.77 18.47
N GLU A 17 9.93 -2.02 17.69
CA GLU A 17 9.00 -2.59 16.73
C GLU A 17 9.67 -2.87 15.41
N THR A 18 9.45 -4.08 14.87
CA THR A 18 9.99 -4.52 13.58
C THR A 18 8.91 -4.62 12.51
N SER A 19 7.65 -4.38 12.85
CA SER A 19 6.51 -4.41 11.93
C SER A 19 5.48 -3.36 12.30
N ILE A 20 4.68 -2.97 11.32
CA ILE A 20 3.58 -2.04 11.48
C ILE A 20 2.30 -2.75 11.03
N GLU A 21 1.28 -2.75 11.90
CA GLU A 21 -0.05 -3.19 11.51
C GLU A 21 -0.78 -2.06 10.79
N ALA A 22 -1.39 -2.39 9.67
CA ALA A 22 -2.19 -1.47 8.91
C ALA A 22 -3.49 -2.14 8.47
N GLU A 23 -4.58 -1.41 8.59
CA GLU A 23 -5.88 -1.88 8.15
C GLU A 23 -6.13 -1.45 6.71
N ILE A 24 -6.48 -2.40 5.85
CA ILE A 24 -6.86 -2.14 4.47
C ILE A 24 -8.36 -2.34 4.33
N LEU A 25 -9.04 -1.31 3.87
CA LEU A 25 -10.50 -1.32 3.69
C LEU A 25 -10.84 -1.38 2.20
N GLY A 26 -11.85 -2.17 1.89
CA GLY A 26 -12.43 -2.20 0.56
C GLY A 26 -13.91 -1.82 0.60
N LEU A 27 -14.37 -1.10 -0.40
CA LEU A 27 -15.75 -0.68 -0.55
C LEU A 27 -16.20 -0.91 -1.99
N ARG A 28 -17.32 -1.59 -2.16
CA ARG A 28 -17.96 -1.72 -3.46
C ARG A 28 -19.20 -0.85 -3.52
N ILE A 29 -19.32 -0.08 -4.61
CA ILE A 29 -20.50 0.73 -4.92
C ILE A 29 -20.94 0.36 -6.34
N GLY A 30 -22.00 -0.44 -6.46
CA GLY A 30 -22.44 -0.94 -7.75
C GLY A 30 -21.35 -1.81 -8.41
N ASP A 31 -20.84 -1.39 -9.55
CA ASP A 31 -19.79 -2.07 -10.31
C ASP A 31 -18.39 -1.49 -10.07
N ALA A 32 -18.27 -0.51 -9.19
CA ALA A 32 -17.01 0.10 -8.83
C ALA A 32 -16.52 -0.36 -7.45
N ALA A 33 -15.22 -0.47 -7.28
CA ALA A 33 -14.60 -0.78 -6.01
C ALA A 33 -13.49 0.22 -5.67
N LEU A 34 -13.40 0.54 -4.40
CA LEU A 34 -12.32 1.33 -3.82
C LEU A 34 -11.56 0.46 -2.84
N ILE A 35 -10.23 0.57 -2.86
CA ILE A 35 -9.35 -0.08 -1.89
C ILE A 35 -8.47 0.98 -1.24
N SER A 36 -8.39 0.98 0.08
CA SER A 36 -7.56 1.93 0.79
C SER A 36 -6.08 1.56 0.70
N CYS A 37 -5.22 2.57 0.75
CA CYS A 37 -3.79 2.39 0.92
C CYS A 37 -3.30 3.43 1.93
N PRO A 38 -2.79 3.01 3.10
CA PRO A 38 -2.38 3.94 4.16
C PRO A 38 -0.98 4.52 3.93
N ALA A 39 -0.60 4.69 2.67
CA ALA A 39 0.70 5.21 2.27
C ALA A 39 0.56 6.11 1.04
N GLU A 40 1.54 6.94 0.82
CA GLU A 40 1.71 7.68 -0.43
C GLU A 40 2.31 6.73 -1.48
N ALA A 41 1.47 5.80 -1.96
CA ALA A 41 1.89 4.79 -2.90
C ALA A 41 2.11 5.39 -4.29
N LEU A 42 3.21 4.99 -4.92
CA LEU A 42 3.51 5.43 -6.28
C LEU A 42 2.50 4.84 -7.27
N THR A 43 2.35 5.51 -8.39
CA THR A 43 1.35 5.17 -9.42
C THR A 43 1.38 3.69 -9.83
N GLU A 44 2.54 3.09 -9.88
CA GLU A 44 2.69 1.68 -10.28
C GLU A 44 1.97 0.72 -9.34
N ILE A 45 1.90 1.04 -8.06
CA ILE A 45 1.16 0.23 -7.08
C ILE A 45 -0.33 0.24 -7.42
N GLY A 46 -0.89 1.42 -7.68
CA GLY A 46 -2.29 1.56 -8.08
C GLY A 46 -2.61 0.86 -9.39
N LEU A 47 -1.71 0.93 -10.36
CA LEU A 47 -1.87 0.22 -11.62
C LEU A 47 -1.86 -1.30 -11.42
N SER A 48 -1.01 -1.80 -10.53
CA SER A 48 -0.99 -3.22 -10.18
C SER A 48 -2.29 -3.66 -9.51
N VAL A 49 -2.83 -2.84 -8.61
CA VAL A 49 -4.14 -3.10 -7.99
C VAL A 49 -5.22 -3.24 -9.05
N LYS A 50 -5.28 -2.30 -9.99
CA LYS A 50 -6.27 -2.35 -11.08
C LYS A 50 -6.11 -3.58 -11.96
N LYS A 51 -4.87 -3.90 -12.31
CA LYS A 51 -4.56 -5.04 -13.20
C LYS A 51 -4.98 -6.37 -12.62
N GLN A 52 -4.81 -6.56 -11.30
CA GLN A 52 -5.13 -7.82 -10.64
C GLN A 52 -6.58 -7.92 -10.15
N SER A 53 -7.33 -6.81 -10.18
CA SER A 53 -8.70 -6.77 -9.68
C SER A 53 -9.65 -7.55 -10.60
N PRO A 54 -10.58 -8.34 -10.02
CA PRO A 54 -11.66 -8.95 -10.80
C PRO A 54 -12.75 -7.96 -11.19
N LEU A 55 -12.71 -6.74 -10.65
CA LEU A 55 -13.68 -5.68 -10.93
C LEU A 55 -13.05 -4.66 -11.87
N ALA A 56 -13.70 -4.39 -13.00
CA ALA A 56 -13.15 -3.52 -14.04
C ALA A 56 -12.97 -2.07 -13.57
N LYS A 57 -13.88 -1.60 -12.71
CA LYS A 57 -13.81 -0.25 -12.14
C LYS A 57 -13.23 -0.31 -10.72
N THR A 58 -11.93 -0.41 -10.62
CA THR A 58 -11.22 -0.48 -9.35
C THR A 58 -10.28 0.71 -9.21
N TYR A 59 -10.31 1.33 -8.03
CA TYR A 59 -9.52 2.50 -7.71
C TYR A 59 -8.82 2.33 -6.36
N MET A 60 -7.53 2.63 -6.32
CA MET A 60 -6.79 2.69 -5.07
C MET A 60 -6.84 4.12 -4.53
N ALA A 61 -7.28 4.26 -3.30
CA ALA A 61 -7.27 5.54 -2.60
C ALA A 61 -6.02 5.62 -1.73
N ALA A 62 -5.00 6.30 -2.22
CA ALA A 62 -3.80 6.58 -1.44
C ALA A 62 -4.12 7.53 -0.27
N TYR A 63 -3.24 7.59 0.71
CA TYR A 63 -3.39 8.40 1.94
C TYR A 63 -4.68 8.13 2.71
N SER A 64 -5.25 6.97 2.57
CA SER A 64 -6.55 6.67 3.19
C SER A 64 -6.43 5.62 4.28
N ASN A 65 -7.18 5.84 5.37
CA ASN A 65 -7.20 4.99 6.56
C ASN A 65 -5.82 4.85 7.21
N GLY A 66 -5.05 5.92 7.22
CA GLY A 66 -3.71 5.99 7.78
C GLY A 66 -2.70 6.65 6.84
N TYR A 67 -1.52 6.92 7.37
CA TYR A 67 -0.44 7.50 6.58
C TYR A 67 0.93 7.01 7.06
N MET A 68 1.58 6.19 6.26
CA MET A 68 2.88 5.59 6.56
C MET A 68 3.98 6.11 5.63
N HIS A 69 3.90 7.39 5.24
CA HIS A 69 4.80 8.00 4.25
C HIS A 69 4.73 7.32 2.89
N TYR A 70 5.81 7.36 2.12
CA TYR A 70 5.82 6.81 0.76
C TYR A 70 5.72 5.30 0.73
N GLY A 71 5.10 4.78 -0.32
CA GLY A 71 5.08 3.36 -0.65
C GLY A 71 5.67 3.17 -2.05
N ALA A 72 6.96 2.86 -2.11
CA ALA A 72 7.68 2.67 -3.37
C ALA A 72 7.62 1.21 -3.84
N PRO A 73 7.61 0.97 -5.17
CA PRO A 73 7.74 -0.39 -5.69
C PRO A 73 9.05 -1.04 -5.26
N ALA A 74 9.00 -2.33 -4.96
CA ALA A 74 10.17 -3.08 -4.49
C ALA A 74 11.35 -2.99 -5.46
N LYS A 75 11.07 -2.98 -6.76
CA LYS A 75 12.09 -2.90 -7.82
C LYS A 75 12.92 -1.61 -7.78
N ASP A 76 12.39 -0.54 -7.19
CA ASP A 76 13.06 0.77 -7.17
C ASP A 76 14.02 0.93 -6.00
N TYR A 77 13.96 0.04 -5.00
CA TYR A 77 14.81 0.14 -3.80
C TYR A 77 16.31 0.13 -4.11
N PRO A 78 16.83 -0.72 -5.00
CA PRO A 78 18.27 -0.72 -5.29
C PRO A 78 18.76 0.60 -5.90
N ALA A 79 17.96 1.24 -6.75
CA ALA A 79 18.31 2.51 -7.38
C ALA A 79 18.19 3.71 -6.42
N GLY A 80 17.36 3.57 -5.38
CA GLY A 80 17.07 4.64 -4.44
C GLY A 80 16.21 5.74 -5.03
N GLY A 81 16.41 6.96 -4.54
CA GLY A 81 15.64 8.12 -4.94
C GLY A 81 14.86 8.70 -3.76
N TYR A 82 14.17 9.80 -3.98
CA TYR A 82 13.47 10.51 -2.92
C TYR A 82 12.39 9.64 -2.26
N GLU A 83 11.54 9.05 -3.06
CA GLU A 83 10.41 8.26 -2.57
C GLU A 83 10.87 7.01 -1.81
N VAL A 84 11.93 6.37 -2.26
CA VAL A 84 12.52 5.22 -1.57
C VAL A 84 13.15 5.65 -0.24
N THR A 85 13.86 6.77 -0.23
CA THR A 85 14.48 7.31 0.99
C THR A 85 13.45 7.67 2.04
N GLU A 86 12.30 8.18 1.61
CA GLU A 86 11.19 8.56 2.49
C GLU A 86 10.20 7.41 2.73
N CYS A 87 10.49 6.22 2.23
CA CYS A 87 9.68 5.03 2.46
C CYS A 87 10.19 4.28 3.69
N PHE A 88 9.31 4.08 4.69
CA PHE A 88 9.65 3.37 5.93
C PHE A 88 9.47 1.87 5.82
N LEU A 89 8.83 1.44 4.75
CA LEU A 89 8.43 0.05 4.56
C LEU A 89 9.57 -0.73 3.89
N ALA A 90 9.74 -1.98 4.32
CA ALA A 90 10.65 -2.91 3.63
C ALA A 90 10.10 -3.24 2.24
N PRO A 91 10.95 -3.66 1.28
CA PRO A 91 10.49 -3.95 -0.09
C PRO A 91 9.32 -4.93 -0.17
N GLU A 92 9.21 -5.84 0.77
CA GLU A 92 8.15 -6.84 0.85
C GLU A 92 6.75 -6.27 1.07
N TRP A 93 6.64 -5.01 1.48
CA TRP A 93 5.36 -4.37 1.71
C TRP A 93 4.46 -4.42 0.47
N GLU A 94 5.06 -4.26 -0.72
CA GLU A 94 4.33 -4.25 -1.99
C GLU A 94 3.56 -5.55 -2.18
N LYS A 95 4.25 -6.69 -2.02
CA LYS A 95 3.62 -7.99 -2.16
C LYS A 95 2.54 -8.21 -1.11
N ILE A 96 2.81 -7.85 0.14
CA ILE A 96 1.85 -7.98 1.24
C ILE A 96 0.61 -7.15 0.97
N TYR A 97 0.79 -5.90 0.55
CA TYR A 97 -0.32 -5.00 0.22
C TYR A 97 -1.13 -5.52 -0.96
N LEU A 98 -0.46 -5.88 -2.06
CA LEU A 98 -1.13 -6.36 -3.27
C LEU A 98 -1.89 -7.66 -3.03
N ASP A 99 -1.33 -8.59 -2.28
CA ASP A 99 -2.00 -9.85 -1.91
C ASP A 99 -3.24 -9.57 -1.06
N THR A 100 -3.14 -8.66 -0.11
CA THR A 100 -4.26 -8.26 0.74
C THR A 100 -5.35 -7.57 -0.07
N ALA A 101 -4.99 -6.63 -0.91
CA ALA A 101 -5.91 -5.91 -1.78
C ALA A 101 -6.65 -6.88 -2.71
N GLN A 102 -5.94 -7.84 -3.29
CA GLN A 102 -6.53 -8.85 -4.16
C GLN A 102 -7.57 -9.69 -3.43
N LYS A 103 -7.29 -10.13 -2.21
CA LYS A 103 -8.24 -10.91 -1.41
C LYS A 103 -9.50 -10.12 -1.12
N ILE A 104 -9.35 -8.85 -0.75
CA ILE A 104 -10.48 -7.97 -0.47
C ILE A 104 -11.33 -7.77 -1.73
N LEU A 105 -10.69 -7.44 -2.85
CA LEU A 105 -11.37 -7.20 -4.12
C LEU A 105 -12.07 -8.46 -4.64
N ALA A 106 -11.46 -9.63 -4.48
CA ALA A 106 -12.09 -10.90 -4.82
C ALA A 106 -13.32 -11.17 -3.96
N SER A 107 -13.25 -10.87 -2.67
CA SER A 107 -14.39 -10.97 -1.76
C SER A 107 -15.54 -10.03 -2.19
N LEU A 108 -15.21 -8.78 -2.51
CA LEU A 108 -16.19 -7.79 -2.97
C LEU A 108 -16.84 -8.20 -4.30
N SER A 109 -16.09 -8.84 -5.19
CA SER A 109 -16.63 -9.28 -6.49
C SER A 109 -17.64 -10.42 -6.34
N ARG A 110 -17.53 -11.23 -5.29
CA ARG A 110 -18.45 -12.34 -5.00
C ARG A 110 -19.71 -11.91 -4.27
N GLN A 111 -19.78 -10.68 -3.78
CA GLN A 111 -20.97 -10.15 -3.12
C GLN A 111 -22.01 -9.83 -4.18
N ASP A 112 -22.91 -10.77 -4.39
CA ASP A 112 -24.01 -10.60 -5.31
C ASP A 112 -25.17 -9.87 -4.62
N ASN A 113 -25.78 -8.91 -5.33
CA ASN A 113 -26.83 -8.05 -4.79
C ASN A 113 -28.23 -8.70 -4.96
N THR A 114 -28.34 -9.95 -4.66
CA THR A 114 -29.67 -10.61 -4.71
C THR A 114 -30.44 -10.47 -3.43
#